data_530b4bf50a544388872895c036c17914
#
_entry.id   530b4bf50a544388872895c036c17914
#
_cell.length_a   1.000
_cell.length_b   1.000
_cell.length_c   1.000
_cell.angle_alpha   90.00
_cell.angle_beta   90.00
_cell.angle_gamma   90.00
#
_symmetry.space_group_name_H-M   'P 1'
#
loop_
_entity.id
_entity.type
_entity.pdbx_description
1 polymer ?
#
loop_
_entity_poly.entity_id
_entity_poly.type
_entity_poly.pdbx_seq_one_letter_code
_entity_poly.pdbx_strand_id
1 'polypeptide(L)'
;MMICLDADCTIYFVEQHPIWGPKITQRLVEWRSQGHHVAVSDLVRTECLAAPYARSDIALIADYVAFFNDPEVRTLPLTSEVCERAAQLRAASNFQLKVPDCLHLAAAIHHGCGLFVTHDVQVARCGLMTIEWLV
;
A
#
# COMPACT_ATOMS: atom_id res chain seq x y z
N MET A 1 -15.91 -0.46 -1.06
CA MET A 1 -14.95 -0.36 0.04
C MET A 1 -13.65 0.26 -0.44
N MET A 2 -12.79 0.68 0.50
CA MET A 2 -11.41 1.05 0.16
C MET A 2 -10.52 -0.18 0.23
N ILE A 3 -9.60 -0.28 -0.74
CA ILE A 3 -8.64 -1.37 -0.86
C ILE A 3 -7.25 -0.76 -0.76
N CYS A 4 -6.52 -1.11 0.29
CA CYS A 4 -5.20 -0.55 0.57
C CYS A 4 -4.10 -1.38 -0.09
N LEU A 5 -3.22 -0.72 -0.82
CA LEU A 5 -2.02 -1.35 -1.41
C LEU A 5 -0.81 -1.05 -0.53
N ASP A 6 0.09 -2.03 -0.39
CA ASP A 6 1.41 -1.77 0.17
C ASP A 6 2.33 -1.10 -0.86
N ALA A 7 3.55 -0.76 -0.43
CA ALA A 7 4.49 -0.07 -1.31
C ALA A 7 4.89 -0.92 -2.53
N ASP A 8 5.14 -2.22 -2.35
CA ASP A 8 5.55 -3.08 -3.45
C ASP A 8 4.46 -3.20 -4.53
N CYS A 9 3.20 -3.39 -4.12
CA CYS A 9 2.09 -3.43 -5.07
C CYS A 9 1.94 -2.11 -5.82
N THR A 10 2.14 -0.98 -5.15
CA THR A 10 2.13 0.34 -5.78
C THR A 10 3.26 0.48 -6.80
N ILE A 11 4.47 0.05 -6.45
CA ILE A 11 5.63 0.06 -7.35
C ILE A 11 5.36 -0.82 -8.57
N TYR A 12 4.85 -2.02 -8.39
CA TYR A 12 4.54 -2.92 -9.50
C TYR A 12 3.57 -2.29 -10.49
N PHE A 13 2.58 -1.57 -9.99
CA PHE A 13 1.62 -0.89 -10.84
C PHE A 13 2.22 0.31 -11.55
N VAL A 14 2.82 1.24 -10.83
CA VAL A 14 3.34 2.50 -11.41
C VAL A 14 4.50 2.23 -12.36
N GLU A 15 5.43 1.34 -11.99
CA GLU A 15 6.60 1.02 -12.80
C GLU A 15 6.35 -0.10 -13.80
N GLN A 16 5.14 -0.66 -13.83
CA GLN A 16 4.76 -1.74 -14.76
C GLN A 16 5.74 -2.91 -14.72
N HIS A 17 5.90 -3.48 -13.52
CA HIS A 17 6.74 -4.66 -13.34
C HIS A 17 6.35 -5.76 -14.34
N PRO A 18 7.31 -6.43 -15.02
CA PRO A 18 6.99 -7.36 -16.11
C PRO A 18 6.06 -8.52 -15.70
N ILE A 19 6.17 -8.99 -14.47
CA ILE A 19 5.36 -10.12 -13.96
C ILE A 19 4.18 -9.61 -13.12
N TRP A 20 4.44 -8.76 -12.12
CA TRP A 20 3.45 -8.34 -11.13
C TRP A 20 2.63 -7.13 -11.59
N GLY A 21 3.15 -6.32 -12.51
CA GLY A 21 2.44 -5.19 -13.08
C GLY A 21 1.11 -5.56 -13.73
N PRO A 22 1.07 -6.53 -14.66
CA PRO A 22 -0.19 -6.99 -15.25
C PRO A 22 -1.17 -7.55 -14.23
N LYS A 23 -0.69 -8.28 -13.23
CA LYS A 23 -1.55 -8.88 -12.19
C LYS A 23 -2.22 -7.82 -11.34
N ILE A 24 -1.47 -6.86 -10.83
CA ILE A 24 -2.05 -5.78 -10.01
C ILE A 24 -2.95 -4.87 -10.86
N THR A 25 -2.59 -4.59 -12.10
CA THR A 25 -3.42 -3.80 -13.01
C THR A 25 -4.77 -4.45 -13.23
N GLN A 26 -4.79 -5.76 -13.47
CA GLN A 26 -6.04 -6.51 -13.65
C GLN A 26 -6.94 -6.40 -12.41
N ARG A 27 -6.36 -6.57 -11.21
CA ARG A 27 -7.13 -6.43 -9.96
C ARG A 27 -7.67 -5.01 -9.78
N LEU A 28 -6.87 -3.99 -10.09
CA LEU A 28 -7.32 -2.61 -10.00
C LEU A 28 -8.52 -2.32 -10.91
N VAL A 29 -8.48 -2.84 -12.14
CA VAL A 29 -9.60 -2.72 -13.08
C VAL A 29 -10.85 -3.41 -12.54
N GLU A 30 -10.70 -4.64 -12.02
CA GLU A 30 -11.81 -5.39 -11.43
C GLU A 30 -12.43 -4.66 -10.24
N TRP A 31 -11.62 -4.19 -9.29
CA TRP A 31 -12.11 -3.46 -8.11
C TRP A 31 -12.82 -2.16 -8.50
N ARG A 32 -12.24 -1.43 -9.44
CA ARG A 32 -12.85 -0.19 -9.93
C ARG A 32 -14.23 -0.46 -10.57
N SER A 33 -14.35 -1.52 -11.35
CA SER A 33 -15.62 -1.91 -11.99
C SER A 33 -16.68 -2.29 -10.95
N GLN A 34 -16.25 -2.73 -9.76
CA GLN A 34 -17.12 -3.07 -8.64
C GLN A 34 -17.41 -1.88 -7.72
N GLY A 35 -16.93 -0.68 -8.06
CA GLY A 35 -17.17 0.54 -7.28
C GLY A 35 -16.23 0.71 -6.08
N HIS A 36 -15.14 -0.06 -5.99
CA HIS A 36 -14.15 0.07 -4.92
C HIS A 36 -13.12 1.15 -5.23
N HIS A 37 -12.54 1.73 -4.19
CA HIS A 37 -11.50 2.75 -4.30
C HIS A 37 -10.18 2.21 -3.79
N VAL A 38 -9.10 2.60 -4.46
CA VAL A 38 -7.73 2.28 -4.03
C VAL A 38 -7.25 3.30 -3.00
N ALA A 39 -6.54 2.82 -2.01
CA ALA A 39 -5.93 3.64 -0.97
C ALA A 39 -4.49 3.22 -0.73
N VAL A 40 -3.66 4.16 -0.33
CA VAL A 40 -2.27 3.94 0.11
C VAL A 40 -2.00 4.78 1.34
N SER A 41 -1.19 4.28 2.28
CA SER A 41 -0.75 5.10 3.39
C SER A 41 0.25 6.16 2.92
N ASP A 42 0.35 7.28 3.61
CA ASP A 42 1.32 8.34 3.27
C ASP A 42 2.77 7.85 3.30
N LEU A 43 3.07 6.77 4.04
CA LEU A 43 4.40 6.17 4.03
C LEU A 43 4.78 5.62 2.65
N VAL A 44 3.80 5.18 1.86
CA VAL A 44 4.04 4.68 0.50
C VAL A 44 4.71 5.76 -0.37
N ARG A 45 4.35 7.03 -0.19
CA ARG A 45 5.00 8.15 -0.91
C ARG A 45 6.51 8.14 -0.66
N THR A 46 6.91 8.05 0.60
CA THR A 46 8.33 8.03 0.97
C THR A 46 9.03 6.79 0.42
N GLU A 47 8.44 5.63 0.57
CA GLU A 47 9.04 4.38 0.12
C GLU A 47 9.16 4.29 -1.41
N CYS A 48 8.18 4.83 -2.13
CA CYS A 48 8.19 4.81 -3.60
C CYS A 48 9.08 5.88 -4.23
N LEU A 49 9.16 7.07 -3.62
CA LEU A 49 9.85 8.22 -4.20
C LEU A 49 11.34 8.27 -3.90
N ALA A 50 11.81 7.58 -2.86
CA ALA A 50 13.20 7.66 -2.43
C ALA A 50 14.20 7.27 -3.54
N ALA A 51 14.01 6.12 -4.17
CA ALA A 51 14.91 5.66 -5.23
C ALA A 51 14.85 6.54 -6.50
N PRO A 52 13.67 6.91 -7.03
CA PRO A 52 13.60 7.85 -8.15
C PRO A 52 14.29 9.18 -7.87
N TYR A 53 14.14 9.75 -6.68
CA TYR A 53 14.86 10.98 -6.31
C TYR A 53 16.38 10.76 -6.27
N ALA A 54 16.83 9.64 -5.71
CA ALA A 54 18.27 9.33 -5.64
C ALA A 54 18.90 9.22 -7.04
N ARG A 55 18.14 8.74 -8.03
CA ARG A 55 18.59 8.61 -9.41
C ARG A 55 18.32 9.83 -10.28
N SER A 56 17.67 10.86 -9.72
CA SER A 56 17.17 12.02 -10.50
C SER A 56 16.32 11.61 -11.71
N ASP A 57 15.51 10.57 -11.53
CA ASP A 57 14.60 10.05 -12.55
C ASP A 57 13.31 10.90 -12.58
N ILE A 58 13.39 12.02 -13.31
CA ILE A 58 12.33 13.02 -13.33
C ILE A 58 11.02 12.44 -13.89
N ALA A 59 11.08 11.62 -14.92
CA ALA A 59 9.91 11.00 -15.52
C ALA A 59 9.19 10.07 -14.54
N LEU A 60 9.93 9.24 -13.83
CA LEU A 60 9.36 8.32 -12.86
C LEU A 60 8.79 9.07 -11.64
N ILE A 61 9.48 10.10 -11.16
CA ILE A 61 8.96 10.97 -10.09
C ILE A 61 7.59 11.54 -10.51
N ALA A 62 7.48 12.05 -11.76
CA ALA A 62 6.23 12.59 -12.27
C ALA A 62 5.11 11.53 -12.31
N ASP A 63 5.43 10.29 -12.69
CA ASP A 63 4.48 9.18 -12.70
C ASP A 63 3.95 8.88 -11.29
N TYR A 64 4.83 8.83 -10.28
CA TYR A 64 4.40 8.63 -8.89
C TYR A 64 3.56 9.80 -8.37
N VAL A 65 3.97 11.03 -8.65
CA VAL A 65 3.21 12.21 -8.21
C VAL A 65 1.80 12.20 -8.84
N ALA A 66 1.69 11.84 -10.12
CA ALA A 66 0.41 11.70 -10.79
C ALA A 66 -0.48 10.62 -10.13
N PHE A 67 0.12 9.48 -9.76
CA PHE A 67 -0.60 8.42 -9.06
C PHE A 67 -1.15 8.90 -7.71
N PHE A 68 -0.30 9.54 -6.89
CA PHE A 68 -0.70 10.01 -5.56
C PHE A 68 -1.72 11.16 -5.60
N ASN A 69 -1.76 11.92 -6.68
CA ASN A 69 -2.68 13.03 -6.88
C ASN A 69 -3.94 12.65 -7.66
N ASP A 70 -4.05 11.39 -8.11
CA ASP A 70 -5.24 10.91 -8.80
C ASP A 70 -6.45 10.97 -7.84
N PRO A 71 -7.56 11.64 -8.22
CA PRO A 71 -8.76 11.70 -7.38
C PRO A 71 -9.33 10.34 -7.00
N GLU A 72 -9.02 9.30 -7.76
CA GLU A 72 -9.47 7.93 -7.50
C GLU A 72 -8.60 7.18 -6.50
N VAL A 73 -7.46 7.74 -6.14
CA VAL A 73 -6.54 7.18 -5.14
C VAL A 73 -6.69 7.96 -3.83
N ARG A 74 -7.03 7.25 -2.76
CA ARG A 74 -7.11 7.82 -1.41
C ARG A 74 -5.77 7.69 -0.72
N THR A 75 -5.29 8.77 -0.12
CA THR A 75 -4.08 8.74 0.70
C THR A 75 -4.46 8.76 2.18
N LEU A 76 -3.92 7.81 2.93
CA LEU A 76 -4.28 7.59 4.33
C LEU A 76 -3.22 8.25 5.23
N PRO A 77 -3.58 9.29 6.00
CA PRO A 77 -2.61 9.99 6.85
C PRO A 77 -2.09 9.08 7.97
N LEU A 78 -0.81 9.28 8.32
CA LEU A 78 -0.15 8.63 9.46
C LEU A 78 -0.33 9.49 10.70
N THR A 79 -1.51 9.42 11.28
CA THR A 79 -1.84 10.17 12.51
C THR A 79 -1.17 9.55 13.74
N SER A 80 -1.25 10.25 14.88
CA SER A 80 -0.77 9.70 16.16
C SER A 80 -1.45 8.37 16.49
N GLU A 81 -2.77 8.28 16.24
CA GLU A 81 -3.56 7.08 16.47
C GLU A 81 -3.11 5.93 15.59
N VAL A 82 -2.78 6.20 14.33
CA VAL A 82 -2.23 5.19 13.40
C VAL A 82 -0.89 4.68 13.91
N CYS A 83 0.00 5.58 14.36
CA CYS A 83 1.31 5.20 14.89
C CYS A 83 1.20 4.36 16.16
N GLU A 84 0.29 4.70 17.06
CA GLU A 84 0.05 3.91 18.28
C GLU A 84 -0.51 2.53 17.93
N ARG A 85 -1.45 2.46 17.00
CA ARG A 85 -1.97 1.17 16.53
C ARG A 85 -0.88 0.34 15.87
N ALA A 86 0.00 0.95 15.09
CA ALA A 86 1.14 0.24 14.49
C ALA A 86 2.03 -0.40 15.55
N ALA A 87 2.27 0.30 16.67
CA ALA A 87 3.01 -0.25 17.79
C ALA A 87 2.31 -1.47 18.41
N GLN A 88 0.99 -1.40 18.56
CA GLN A 88 0.18 -2.53 19.05
C GLN A 88 0.25 -3.74 18.11
N LEU A 89 0.15 -3.51 16.79
CA LEU A 89 0.25 -4.58 15.80
C LEU A 89 1.63 -5.24 15.81
N ARG A 90 2.69 -4.43 15.93
CA ARG A 90 4.04 -4.95 16.01
C ARG A 90 4.24 -5.83 17.25
N ALA A 91 3.75 -5.39 18.39
CA ALA A 91 3.79 -6.18 19.62
C ALA A 91 2.95 -7.47 19.50
N ALA A 92 1.74 -7.39 18.94
CA ALA A 92 0.86 -8.55 18.74
C ALA A 92 1.46 -9.59 17.79
N SER A 93 2.28 -9.17 16.84
CA SER A 93 3.01 -10.07 15.93
C SER A 93 4.32 -10.62 16.52
N ASN A 94 4.62 -10.36 17.79
CA ASN A 94 5.92 -10.68 18.42
C ASN A 94 7.10 -10.13 17.63
N PHE A 95 6.97 -8.90 17.13
CA PHE A 95 7.99 -8.22 16.32
C PHE A 95 8.35 -8.94 15.00
N GLN A 96 7.49 -9.84 14.53
CA GLN A 96 7.67 -10.51 13.23
C GLN A 96 7.40 -9.55 12.06
N LEU A 97 6.45 -8.62 12.21
CA LEU A 97 6.18 -7.60 11.21
C LEU A 97 7.11 -6.41 11.39
N LYS A 98 7.63 -5.90 10.29
CA LYS A 98 8.49 -4.71 10.28
C LYS A 98 7.65 -3.46 10.54
N VAL A 99 8.30 -2.39 11.03
CA VAL A 99 7.62 -1.12 11.32
C VAL A 99 6.85 -0.57 10.11
N PRO A 100 7.41 -0.51 8.88
CA PRO A 100 6.65 -0.04 7.72
C PRO A 100 5.37 -0.84 7.47
N ASP A 101 5.44 -2.18 7.57
CA ASP A 101 4.27 -3.03 7.37
C ASP A 101 3.20 -2.76 8.42
N CYS A 102 3.61 -2.57 9.68
CA CYS A 102 2.69 -2.22 10.76
C CYS A 102 2.02 -0.87 10.52
N LEU A 103 2.75 0.13 10.00
CA LEU A 103 2.20 1.44 9.68
C LEU A 103 1.18 1.37 8.53
N HIS A 104 1.47 0.61 7.47
CA HIS A 104 0.53 0.42 6.37
C HIS A 104 -0.75 -0.27 6.84
N LEU A 105 -0.62 -1.36 7.60
CA LEU A 105 -1.77 -2.10 8.14
C LEU A 105 -2.59 -1.24 9.11
N ALA A 106 -1.91 -0.53 10.00
CA ALA A 106 -2.57 0.35 10.97
C ALA A 106 -3.35 1.46 10.28
N ALA A 107 -2.78 2.07 9.25
CA ALA A 107 -3.46 3.08 8.45
C ALA A 107 -4.70 2.50 7.77
N ALA A 108 -4.58 1.32 7.17
CA ALA A 108 -5.69 0.64 6.52
C ALA A 108 -6.83 0.34 7.51
N ILE A 109 -6.50 -0.19 8.69
CA ILE A 109 -7.49 -0.51 9.73
C ILE A 109 -8.15 0.77 10.27
N HIS A 110 -7.34 1.75 10.64
CA HIS A 110 -7.83 3.00 11.24
C HIS A 110 -8.75 3.78 10.31
N HIS A 111 -8.40 3.85 9.04
CA HIS A 111 -9.17 4.59 8.05
C HIS A 111 -10.28 3.76 7.37
N GLY A 112 -10.51 2.53 7.81
CA GLY A 112 -11.67 1.73 7.41
C GLY A 112 -11.54 1.01 6.08
N CYS A 113 -10.33 0.64 5.65
CA CYS A 113 -10.16 -0.19 4.46
C CYS A 113 -10.69 -1.60 4.72
N GLY A 114 -11.42 -2.15 3.74
CA GLY A 114 -11.98 -3.49 3.82
C GLY A 114 -11.02 -4.60 3.38
N LEU A 115 -9.94 -4.25 2.67
CA LEU A 115 -8.97 -5.19 2.13
C LEU A 115 -7.59 -4.54 2.11
N PHE A 116 -6.56 -5.33 2.42
CA PHE A 116 -5.15 -4.96 2.27
C PHE A 116 -4.49 -5.91 1.27
N VAL A 117 -3.75 -5.38 0.32
CA VAL A 117 -3.10 -6.15 -0.75
C VAL A 117 -1.60 -6.07 -0.59
N THR A 118 -0.95 -7.24 -0.54
CA THR A 118 0.49 -7.34 -0.34
C THR A 118 1.09 -8.46 -1.20
N HIS A 119 2.37 -8.33 -1.53
CA HIS A 119 3.15 -9.42 -2.11
C HIS A 119 3.99 -10.15 -1.04
N ASP A 120 4.09 -9.61 0.16
CA ASP A 120 4.86 -10.18 1.26
C ASP A 120 4.06 -11.27 1.98
N VAL A 121 4.58 -12.50 1.97
CA VAL A 121 3.92 -13.65 2.57
C VAL A 121 3.74 -13.53 4.09
N GLN A 122 4.67 -12.87 4.77
CA GLN A 122 4.56 -12.68 6.24
C GLN A 122 3.40 -11.74 6.57
N VAL A 123 3.23 -10.68 5.80
CA VAL A 123 2.09 -9.78 5.94
C VAL A 123 0.80 -10.50 5.56
N ALA A 124 0.80 -11.27 4.47
CA ALA A 124 -0.36 -12.02 4.03
C ALA A 124 -0.89 -13.00 5.09
N ARG A 125 0.01 -13.55 5.92
CA ARG A 125 -0.32 -14.53 6.96
C ARG A 125 -0.57 -13.93 8.34
N CYS A 126 -0.49 -12.61 8.50
CA CYS A 126 -0.54 -11.99 9.84
C CYS A 126 -1.90 -12.11 10.53
N GLY A 127 -2.99 -12.26 9.79
CA GLY A 127 -4.34 -12.43 10.36
C GLY A 127 -4.92 -11.19 11.03
N LEU A 128 -4.32 -10.00 10.82
CA LEU A 128 -4.71 -8.78 11.52
C LEU A 128 -5.87 -8.04 10.84
N MET A 129 -6.11 -8.33 9.56
CA MET A 129 -7.27 -7.87 8.79
C MET A 129 -7.44 -8.77 7.56
N THR A 130 -8.47 -8.52 6.75
CA THR A 130 -8.64 -9.23 5.47
C THR A 130 -7.55 -8.81 4.50
N ILE A 131 -6.79 -9.79 4.02
CA ILE A 131 -5.61 -9.55 3.17
C ILE A 131 -5.72 -10.40 1.91
N GLU A 132 -5.42 -9.81 0.77
CA GLU A 132 -5.20 -10.52 -0.49
C GLU A 132 -3.71 -10.59 -0.76
N TRP A 133 -3.19 -11.81 -0.92
CA TRP A 133 -1.80 -12.03 -1.30
C TRP A 133 -1.68 -11.97 -2.82
N LEU A 134 -0.92 -11.00 -3.32
CA LEU A 134 -0.63 -10.88 -4.76
C LEU A 134 0.40 -11.93 -5.14
N VAL A 135 -0.01 -12.91 -5.92
CA VAL A 135 0.84 -14.00 -6.42
C VAL A 135 0.72 -14.19 -7.93
#